data_ff4973a7af8cf0b06f53621e6a5dc55e
#
_entry.id   ff4973a7af8cf0b06f53621e6a5dc55e
#
_cell.length_a   1.000
_cell.length_b   1.000
_cell.length_c   1.000
_cell.angle_alpha   90.00
_cell.angle_beta   90.00
_cell.angle_gamma   90.00
#
_symmetry.space_group_name_H-M   'P 1'
#
loop_
_entity.id
_entity.type
_entity.pdbx_description
1 polymer ?
#
loop_
_entity_poly.entity_id
_entity_poly.type
_entity_poly.pdbx_seq_one_letter_code
_entity_poly.pdbx_strand_id
1 'polypeptide(L)'
;MTATTEESKPRRGFIARTWSFVLELWGVLRRPSSVFALGTLVLAGFVAGVIFWGGFNTALELTNTEKFCTGCHEMKDNVYAELKSTIHFSNRSGVRATCPDCHVPHNWTDKIARKMQASKEVWGKLFGTIDTREKFLDHRLELAAHEWARFKANDSLECRNCHSADSMDITKQSPRASVAHQRYLFNGEKTCIDCHKGIAHKLPDMRGVPGWQ
;
A
#
# COMPACT_ATOMS: atom_id res chain seq x y z
N MET A 1 71.40 16.91 2.11
CA MET A 1 70.11 16.59 2.75
C MET A 1 69.00 17.00 1.81
N THR A 2 68.54 16.10 0.96
CA THR A 2 67.43 16.35 -0.01
C THR A 2 66.16 15.75 0.61
N ALA A 3 65.23 16.63 1.03
CA ALA A 3 63.93 16.23 1.54
C ALA A 3 63.05 15.82 0.36
N THR A 4 62.69 14.55 0.27
CA THR A 4 61.65 14.06 -0.63
C THR A 4 60.29 14.40 -0.06
N THR A 5 59.57 15.29 -0.67
CA THR A 5 58.20 15.61 -0.40
C THR A 5 57.30 14.48 -0.93
N GLU A 6 56.75 13.72 -0.02
CA GLU A 6 55.75 12.67 -0.31
C GLU A 6 54.39 13.34 -0.66
N GLU A 7 54.08 13.33 -1.94
CA GLU A 7 52.82 13.89 -2.48
C GLU A 7 51.64 13.01 -2.10
N SER A 8 50.84 13.42 -1.13
CA SER A 8 49.68 12.72 -0.67
C SER A 8 48.58 12.63 -1.75
N LYS A 9 48.37 11.43 -2.29
CA LYS A 9 47.33 11.13 -3.27
C LYS A 9 45.92 11.49 -2.71
N PRO A 10 45.15 12.35 -3.39
CA PRO A 10 43.83 12.75 -2.86
C PRO A 10 42.89 11.54 -2.68
N ARG A 11 42.29 11.40 -1.49
CA ARG A 11 41.29 10.39 -1.22
C ARG A 11 40.07 10.64 -2.09
N ARG A 12 39.85 9.81 -3.09
CA ARG A 12 38.65 9.84 -3.92
C ARG A 12 37.44 9.71 -2.99
N GLY A 13 36.48 10.66 -3.05
CA GLY A 13 35.26 10.67 -2.24
C GLY A 13 34.43 9.42 -2.46
N PHE A 14 33.60 9.08 -1.48
CA PHE A 14 32.72 7.90 -1.49
C PHE A 14 31.92 7.77 -2.80
N ILE A 15 31.38 8.88 -3.33
CA ILE A 15 30.63 8.93 -4.59
C ILE A 15 31.49 8.52 -5.80
N ALA A 16 32.76 8.95 -5.84
CA ALA A 16 33.67 8.57 -6.94
C ALA A 16 34.05 7.09 -6.89
N ARG A 17 34.11 6.49 -5.69
CA ARG A 17 34.37 5.04 -5.52
C ARG A 17 33.18 4.20 -5.94
N THR A 18 31.96 4.62 -5.59
CA THR A 18 30.74 3.92 -6.01
C THR A 18 30.55 4.01 -7.51
N TRP A 19 30.83 5.18 -8.10
CA TRP A 19 30.74 5.38 -9.54
C TRP A 19 31.76 4.54 -10.33
N SER A 20 33.02 4.50 -9.85
CA SER A 20 34.03 3.63 -10.48
C SER A 20 33.68 2.15 -10.40
N PHE A 21 33.14 1.70 -9.27
CA PHE A 21 32.65 0.32 -9.10
C PHE A 21 31.50 0.00 -10.09
N VAL A 22 30.55 0.90 -10.26
CA VAL A 22 29.45 0.72 -11.23
C VAL A 22 29.98 0.63 -12.66
N LEU A 23 30.95 1.49 -13.03
CA LEU A 23 31.56 1.46 -14.37
C LEU A 23 32.36 0.17 -14.62
N GLU A 24 33.09 -0.31 -13.63
CA GLU A 24 33.82 -1.60 -13.70
C GLU A 24 32.86 -2.76 -13.86
N LEU A 25 31.80 -2.81 -13.04
CA LEU A 25 30.76 -3.83 -13.13
C LEU A 25 30.10 -3.81 -14.52
N TRP A 26 29.78 -2.64 -15.03
CA TRP A 26 29.24 -2.46 -16.38
C TRP A 26 30.19 -2.97 -17.46
N GLY A 27 31.49 -2.72 -17.30
CA GLY A 27 32.54 -3.23 -18.18
C GLY A 27 32.62 -4.75 -18.18
N VAL A 28 32.50 -5.39 -17.01
CA VAL A 28 32.45 -6.86 -16.86
C VAL A 28 31.20 -7.44 -17.50
N LEU A 29 30.03 -6.84 -17.30
CA LEU A 29 28.76 -7.31 -17.86
C LEU A 29 28.71 -7.24 -19.41
N ARG A 30 29.49 -6.35 -20.01
CA ARG A 30 29.59 -6.21 -21.48
C ARG A 30 30.59 -7.15 -22.14
N ARG A 31 31.40 -7.87 -21.38
CA ARG A 31 32.36 -8.83 -21.94
C ARG A 31 31.63 -10.07 -22.41
N PRO A 32 31.91 -10.58 -23.61
CA PRO A 32 31.38 -11.88 -24.02
C PRO A 32 31.89 -12.97 -23.08
N SER A 33 31.01 -13.91 -22.72
CA SER A 33 31.39 -15.03 -21.88
C SER A 33 32.31 -15.98 -22.64
N SER A 34 33.49 -16.26 -22.07
CA SER A 34 34.41 -17.30 -22.57
C SER A 34 34.14 -18.67 -21.93
N VAL A 35 33.29 -18.75 -20.91
CA VAL A 35 33.04 -19.94 -20.10
C VAL A 35 31.72 -20.61 -20.44
N PHE A 36 30.68 -19.80 -20.68
CA PHE A 36 29.33 -20.30 -20.92
C PHE A 36 28.85 -20.03 -22.34
N ALA A 37 28.23 -21.02 -22.97
CA ALA A 37 27.57 -20.85 -24.25
C ALA A 37 26.40 -19.87 -24.12
N LEU A 38 26.14 -19.07 -25.16
CA LEU A 38 25.03 -18.11 -25.19
C LEU A 38 23.68 -18.76 -24.84
N GLY A 39 23.42 -19.94 -25.36
CA GLY A 39 22.19 -20.69 -25.05
C GLY A 39 22.03 -21.01 -23.56
N THR A 40 23.11 -21.35 -22.89
CA THR A 40 23.11 -21.59 -21.43
C THR A 40 22.77 -20.31 -20.64
N LEU A 41 23.36 -19.18 -21.05
CA LEU A 41 23.09 -17.89 -20.38
C LEU A 41 21.64 -17.43 -20.60
N VAL A 42 21.12 -17.58 -21.82
CA VAL A 42 19.72 -17.26 -22.15
C VAL A 42 18.76 -18.14 -21.35
N LEU A 43 18.99 -19.45 -21.33
CA LEU A 43 18.16 -20.38 -20.56
C LEU A 43 18.21 -20.10 -19.06
N ALA A 44 19.40 -19.89 -18.51
CA ALA A 44 19.57 -19.57 -17.10
C ALA A 44 18.88 -18.24 -16.74
N GLY A 45 19.02 -17.21 -17.58
CA GLY A 45 18.35 -15.93 -17.42
C GLY A 45 16.83 -16.05 -17.50
N PHE A 46 16.32 -16.84 -18.45
CA PHE A 46 14.89 -17.13 -18.55
C PHE A 46 14.34 -17.82 -17.31
N VAL A 47 15.00 -18.89 -16.86
CA VAL A 47 14.60 -19.64 -15.66
C VAL A 47 14.66 -18.73 -14.42
N ALA A 48 15.74 -17.97 -14.26
CA ALA A 48 15.86 -17.01 -13.18
C ALA A 48 14.74 -15.94 -13.21
N GLY A 49 14.41 -15.44 -14.40
CA GLY A 49 13.30 -14.50 -14.59
C GLY A 49 11.94 -15.07 -14.21
N VAL A 50 11.66 -16.31 -14.59
CA VAL A 50 10.43 -17.02 -14.21
C VAL A 50 10.34 -17.22 -12.69
N ILE A 51 11.43 -17.66 -12.07
CA ILE A 51 11.50 -17.84 -10.61
C ILE A 51 11.32 -16.50 -9.89
N PHE A 52 12.02 -15.46 -10.36
CA PHE A 52 11.89 -14.11 -9.79
C PHE A 52 10.45 -13.60 -9.90
N TRP A 53 9.86 -13.67 -11.09
CA TRP A 53 8.50 -13.17 -11.33
C TRP A 53 7.46 -13.96 -10.52
N GLY A 54 7.55 -15.28 -10.51
CA GLY A 54 6.68 -16.14 -9.72
C GLY A 54 6.83 -15.89 -8.21
N GLY A 55 8.06 -15.82 -7.73
CA GLY A 55 8.37 -15.52 -6.32
C GLY A 55 7.89 -14.14 -5.89
N PHE A 56 8.11 -13.14 -6.72
CA PHE A 56 7.65 -11.77 -6.49
C PHE A 56 6.12 -11.69 -6.36
N ASN A 57 5.39 -12.26 -7.34
CA ASN A 57 3.93 -12.26 -7.27
C ASN A 57 3.40 -13.07 -6.07
N THR A 58 4.02 -14.21 -5.77
CA THR A 58 3.68 -14.99 -4.57
C THR A 58 3.87 -14.18 -3.31
N ALA A 59 4.98 -13.46 -3.16
CA ALA A 59 5.23 -12.60 -2.01
C ALA A 59 4.19 -11.45 -1.92
N LEU A 60 3.79 -10.86 -3.03
CA LEU A 60 2.72 -9.86 -3.07
C LEU A 60 1.39 -10.43 -2.54
N GLU A 61 1.01 -11.63 -2.97
CA GLU A 61 -0.25 -12.25 -2.53
C GLU A 61 -0.17 -12.73 -1.07
N LEU A 62 0.93 -13.31 -0.61
CA LEU A 62 1.11 -13.70 0.79
C LEU A 62 0.99 -12.50 1.75
N THR A 63 1.51 -11.34 1.33
CA THR A 63 1.38 -10.08 2.09
C THR A 63 0.04 -9.37 1.86
N ASN A 64 -0.86 -9.96 1.07
CA ASN A 64 -2.20 -9.46 0.76
C ASN A 64 -3.29 -10.30 1.43
N THR A 65 -3.05 -10.74 2.65
CA THR A 65 -3.97 -11.57 3.43
C THR A 65 -4.33 -10.88 4.74
N GLU A 66 -5.55 -11.10 5.22
CA GLU A 66 -5.99 -10.61 6.53
C GLU A 66 -5.06 -11.11 7.64
N LYS A 67 -4.56 -12.36 7.53
CA LYS A 67 -3.62 -12.94 8.47
C LYS A 67 -2.31 -12.13 8.55
N PHE A 68 -1.79 -11.69 7.41
CA PHE A 68 -0.61 -10.83 7.37
C PHE A 68 -0.87 -9.48 8.03
N CYS A 69 -1.98 -8.82 7.66
CA CYS A 69 -2.34 -7.51 8.20
C CYS A 69 -2.56 -7.55 9.72
N THR A 70 -3.23 -8.59 10.22
CA THR A 70 -3.50 -8.78 11.66
C THR A 70 -2.34 -9.42 12.42
N GLY A 71 -1.21 -9.65 11.78
CA GLY A 71 0.03 -10.08 12.41
C GLY A 71 0.63 -9.04 13.36
N CYS A 72 0.34 -7.75 13.12
CA CYS A 72 0.71 -6.67 14.04
C CYS A 72 -0.40 -6.45 15.08
N HIS A 73 -0.02 -6.35 16.36
CA HIS A 73 -1.00 -6.20 17.44
C HIS A 73 -1.78 -4.88 17.35
N GLU A 74 -1.17 -3.81 16.83
CA GLU A 74 -1.83 -2.52 16.61
C GLU A 74 -3.03 -2.66 15.67
N MET A 75 -2.87 -3.47 14.62
CA MET A 75 -3.95 -3.75 13.67
C MET A 75 -4.98 -4.70 14.28
N LYS A 76 -4.51 -5.77 14.95
CA LYS A 76 -5.37 -6.80 15.52
C LYS A 76 -6.26 -6.28 16.64
N ASP A 77 -5.69 -5.51 17.56
CA ASP A 77 -6.35 -5.09 18.79
C ASP A 77 -7.19 -3.81 18.63
N ASN A 78 -6.94 -3.05 17.55
CA ASN A 78 -7.68 -1.83 17.23
C ASN A 78 -8.63 -2.08 16.04
N VAL A 79 -8.19 -1.81 14.83
CA VAL A 79 -9.05 -1.74 13.64
C VAL A 79 -9.70 -3.09 13.29
N TYR A 80 -9.01 -4.21 13.51
CA TYR A 80 -9.61 -5.52 13.25
C TYR A 80 -10.69 -5.88 14.28
N ALA A 81 -10.46 -5.56 15.55
CA ALA A 81 -11.46 -5.74 16.58
C ALA A 81 -12.74 -4.92 16.29
N GLU A 82 -12.57 -3.71 15.75
CA GLU A 82 -13.68 -2.85 15.33
C GLU A 82 -14.41 -3.39 14.10
N LEU A 83 -13.68 -3.86 13.08
CA LEU A 83 -14.24 -4.46 11.87
C LEU A 83 -15.21 -5.59 12.21
N LYS A 84 -14.88 -6.43 13.20
CA LYS A 84 -15.71 -7.58 13.61
C LYS A 84 -17.12 -7.21 14.03
N SER A 85 -17.36 -5.98 14.44
CA SER A 85 -18.68 -5.49 14.86
C SER A 85 -19.48 -4.86 13.71
N THR A 86 -18.98 -4.88 12.48
CA THR A 86 -19.60 -4.22 11.33
C THR A 86 -20.31 -5.18 10.39
N ILE A 87 -21.19 -4.64 9.55
CA ILE A 87 -21.87 -5.41 8.49
C ILE A 87 -20.91 -5.89 7.39
N HIS A 88 -19.72 -5.30 7.28
CA HIS A 88 -18.68 -5.75 6.36
C HIS A 88 -17.97 -7.02 6.84
N PHE A 89 -18.03 -7.30 8.14
CA PHE A 89 -17.52 -8.55 8.70
C PHE A 89 -18.56 -9.66 8.72
N SER A 90 -19.80 -9.34 9.11
CA SER A 90 -20.88 -10.32 9.20
C SER A 90 -22.20 -9.68 8.78
N ASN A 91 -22.84 -10.28 7.79
CA ASN A 91 -24.12 -9.82 7.25
C ASN A 91 -24.96 -10.99 6.73
N ARG A 92 -26.21 -10.70 6.39
CA ARG A 92 -27.17 -11.71 5.92
C ARG A 92 -26.83 -12.33 4.55
N SER A 93 -25.99 -11.68 3.73
CA SER A 93 -25.60 -12.21 2.41
C SER A 93 -24.47 -13.24 2.50
N GLY A 94 -23.75 -13.28 3.63
CA GLY A 94 -22.55 -14.10 3.81
C GLY A 94 -21.30 -13.58 3.09
N VAL A 95 -21.38 -12.48 2.38
CA VAL A 95 -20.21 -11.84 1.75
C VAL A 95 -19.45 -11.02 2.78
N ARG A 96 -18.25 -11.47 3.11
CA ARG A 96 -17.38 -10.81 4.08
C ARG A 96 -16.27 -10.05 3.37
N ALA A 97 -16.08 -8.79 3.75
CA ALA A 97 -14.91 -8.02 3.35
C ALA A 97 -13.73 -8.27 4.31
N THR A 98 -12.55 -8.44 3.75
CA THR A 98 -11.28 -8.56 4.48
C THR A 98 -10.48 -7.25 4.36
N CYS A 99 -9.38 -7.13 5.13
CA CYS A 99 -8.56 -5.93 5.08
C CYS A 99 -8.11 -5.55 3.65
N PRO A 100 -7.57 -6.49 2.84
CA PRO A 100 -7.12 -6.16 1.49
C PRO A 100 -8.26 -5.76 0.54
N ASP A 101 -9.49 -6.24 0.73
CA ASP A 101 -10.61 -5.88 -0.17
C ASP A 101 -10.91 -4.39 -0.16
N CYS A 102 -10.63 -3.71 0.96
CA CYS A 102 -10.80 -2.27 1.09
C CYS A 102 -9.50 -1.49 0.95
N HIS A 103 -8.36 -2.07 1.39
CA HIS A 103 -7.10 -1.33 1.50
C HIS A 103 -6.10 -1.61 0.39
N VAL A 104 -6.33 -2.61 -0.47
CA VAL A 104 -5.40 -2.97 -1.54
C VAL A 104 -6.14 -3.07 -2.87
N PRO A 105 -5.84 -2.21 -3.84
CA PRO A 105 -6.44 -2.29 -5.17
C PRO A 105 -6.22 -3.65 -5.84
N HIS A 106 -7.20 -4.11 -6.61
CA HIS A 106 -7.11 -5.39 -7.31
C HIS A 106 -6.18 -5.34 -8.52
N ASN A 107 -6.12 -4.20 -9.22
CA ASN A 107 -5.24 -4.07 -10.38
C ASN A 107 -3.76 -4.03 -9.94
N TRP A 108 -2.90 -4.58 -10.79
CA TRP A 108 -1.50 -4.82 -10.45
C TRP A 108 -0.72 -3.53 -10.18
N THR A 109 -0.89 -2.49 -10.99
CA THR A 109 -0.15 -1.23 -10.88
C THR A 109 -0.46 -0.51 -9.57
N ASP A 110 -1.76 -0.36 -9.25
CA ASP A 110 -2.18 0.32 -8.03
C ASP A 110 -1.89 -0.52 -6.79
N LYS A 111 -1.94 -1.87 -6.92
CA LYS A 111 -1.50 -2.80 -5.86
C LYS A 111 -0.03 -2.54 -5.50
N ILE A 112 0.86 -2.44 -6.48
CA ILE A 112 2.28 -2.14 -6.24
C ILE A 112 2.44 -0.76 -5.60
N ALA A 113 1.79 0.27 -6.16
CA ALA A 113 1.84 1.62 -5.60
C ALA A 113 1.37 1.64 -4.13
N ARG A 114 0.27 0.95 -3.81
CA ARG A 114 -0.23 0.84 -2.44
C ARG A 114 0.74 0.10 -1.51
N LYS A 115 1.37 -0.98 -1.99
CA LYS A 115 2.41 -1.70 -1.22
C LYS A 115 3.62 -0.83 -0.91
N MET A 116 4.04 -0.01 -1.87
CA MET A 116 5.12 0.97 -1.65
C MET A 116 4.72 2.03 -0.61
N GLN A 117 3.48 2.53 -0.66
CA GLN A 117 2.96 3.46 0.35
C GLN A 117 2.90 2.81 1.74
N ALA A 118 2.41 1.57 1.83
CA ALA A 118 2.29 0.82 3.08
C ALA A 118 3.65 0.49 3.73
N SER A 119 4.76 0.58 2.99
CA SER A 119 6.09 0.41 3.60
C SER A 119 6.36 1.43 4.70
N LYS A 120 5.78 2.64 4.64
CA LYS A 120 5.87 3.64 5.71
C LYS A 120 5.25 3.17 7.02
N GLU A 121 4.17 2.40 6.95
CA GLU A 121 3.47 1.82 8.11
C GLU A 121 4.36 0.78 8.80
N VAL A 122 5.06 -0.04 8.00
CA VAL A 122 6.06 -1.00 8.50
C VAL A 122 7.23 -0.28 9.18
N TRP A 123 7.73 0.79 8.58
CA TRP A 123 8.77 1.62 9.19
C TRP A 123 8.29 2.28 10.48
N GLY A 124 7.05 2.80 10.51
CA GLY A 124 6.44 3.35 11.72
C GLY A 124 6.41 2.36 12.88
N LYS A 125 6.12 1.07 12.58
CA LYS A 125 6.19 -0.01 13.57
C LYS A 125 7.64 -0.29 14.02
N LEU A 126 8.57 -0.44 13.08
CA LEU A 126 9.97 -0.78 13.39
C LEU A 126 10.68 0.32 14.19
N PHE A 127 10.40 1.58 13.91
CA PHE A 127 10.99 2.72 14.61
C PHE A 127 10.17 3.21 15.82
N GLY A 128 9.10 2.51 16.17
CA GLY A 128 8.33 2.78 17.38
C GLY A 128 7.44 4.02 17.32
N THR A 129 7.06 4.49 16.13
CA THR A 129 6.16 5.65 15.99
C THR A 129 4.71 5.27 16.34
N ILE A 130 4.28 4.04 16.00
CA ILE A 130 2.92 3.54 16.22
C ILE A 130 2.92 2.15 16.86
N ASP A 131 3.92 1.83 17.68
CA ASP A 131 4.16 0.49 18.24
C ASP A 131 3.35 0.19 19.51
N THR A 132 2.57 1.15 20.02
CA THR A 132 1.66 0.94 21.13
C THR A 132 0.24 1.37 20.79
N ARG A 133 -0.73 0.92 21.59
CA ARG A 133 -2.14 1.30 21.42
C ARG A 133 -2.34 2.81 21.57
N GLU A 134 -1.70 3.41 22.55
CA GLU A 134 -1.79 4.85 22.84
C GLU A 134 -1.29 5.66 21.65
N LYS A 135 -0.10 5.36 21.15
CA LYS A 135 0.48 6.01 19.98
C LYS A 135 -0.40 5.83 18.72
N PHE A 136 -0.98 4.64 18.54
CA PHE A 136 -1.93 4.41 17.45
C PHE A 136 -3.16 5.31 17.59
N LEU A 137 -3.72 5.44 18.79
CA LEU A 137 -4.90 6.28 19.03
C LEU A 137 -4.59 7.76 18.86
N ASP A 138 -3.40 8.22 19.27
CA ASP A 138 -2.95 9.60 19.11
C ASP A 138 -2.81 9.98 17.62
N HIS A 139 -2.36 9.04 16.78
CA HIS A 139 -2.22 9.24 15.33
C HIS A 139 -3.48 8.86 14.52
N ARG A 140 -4.55 8.40 15.18
CA ARG A 140 -5.72 7.82 14.52
C ARG A 140 -6.36 8.74 13.49
N LEU A 141 -6.50 10.03 13.80
CA LEU A 141 -7.09 11.00 12.88
C LEU A 141 -6.21 11.20 11.63
N GLU A 142 -4.90 11.31 11.81
CA GLU A 142 -3.94 11.43 10.71
C GLU A 142 -3.98 10.20 9.80
N LEU A 143 -3.92 9.00 10.38
CA LEU A 143 -4.00 7.73 9.65
C LEU A 143 -5.32 7.61 8.87
N ALA A 144 -6.44 7.95 9.50
CA ALA A 144 -7.74 7.94 8.87
C ALA A 144 -7.84 8.97 7.74
N ALA A 145 -7.30 10.18 7.93
CA ALA A 145 -7.31 11.24 6.92
C ALA A 145 -6.51 10.83 5.67
N HIS A 146 -5.37 10.16 5.84
CA HIS A 146 -4.58 9.64 4.72
C HIS A 146 -5.38 8.61 3.92
N GLU A 147 -6.06 7.67 4.58
CA GLU A 147 -6.88 6.67 3.89
C GLU A 147 -8.09 7.29 3.20
N TRP A 148 -8.78 8.25 3.83
CA TRP A 148 -9.90 8.95 3.18
C TRP A 148 -9.44 9.74 1.95
N ALA A 149 -8.28 10.40 2.02
CA ALA A 149 -7.70 11.10 0.88
C ALA A 149 -7.36 10.14 -0.27
N ARG A 150 -6.81 8.96 0.04
CA ARG A 150 -6.52 7.91 -0.94
C ARG A 150 -7.80 7.40 -1.61
N PHE A 151 -8.81 7.03 -0.83
CA PHE A 151 -10.11 6.59 -1.36
C PHE A 151 -10.78 7.67 -2.21
N LYS A 152 -10.65 8.93 -1.81
CA LYS A 152 -11.17 10.04 -2.61
C LYS A 152 -10.44 10.20 -3.93
N ALA A 153 -9.13 10.10 -3.92
CA ALA A 153 -8.29 10.27 -5.11
C ALA A 153 -8.51 9.19 -6.19
N ASN A 154 -8.93 7.97 -5.79
CA ASN A 154 -9.20 6.87 -6.72
C ASN A 154 -10.72 6.61 -6.92
N ASP A 155 -11.57 7.60 -6.64
CA ASP A 155 -13.03 7.49 -6.73
C ASP A 155 -13.62 6.31 -5.95
N SER A 156 -13.06 6.03 -4.78
CA SER A 156 -13.45 4.91 -3.91
C SER A 156 -13.46 3.56 -4.65
N LEU A 157 -12.43 3.32 -5.45
CA LEU A 157 -12.30 2.16 -6.33
C LEU A 157 -12.58 0.83 -5.60
N GLU A 158 -12.02 0.66 -4.41
CA GLU A 158 -12.18 -0.57 -3.64
C GLU A 158 -13.63 -0.81 -3.19
N CYS A 159 -14.37 0.26 -2.89
CA CYS A 159 -15.80 0.16 -2.59
C CYS A 159 -16.58 -0.29 -3.83
N ARG A 160 -16.23 0.23 -5.00
CA ARG A 160 -16.88 -0.08 -6.28
C ARG A 160 -16.64 -1.49 -6.77
N ASN A 161 -15.64 -2.21 -6.25
CA ASN A 161 -15.45 -3.64 -6.52
C ASN A 161 -16.64 -4.50 -6.08
N CYS A 162 -17.38 -4.06 -5.06
CA CYS A 162 -18.57 -4.76 -4.54
C CYS A 162 -19.85 -3.92 -4.68
N HIS A 163 -19.74 -2.59 -4.67
CA HIS A 163 -20.86 -1.65 -4.69
C HIS A 163 -20.90 -0.89 -6.04
N SER A 164 -21.42 -1.52 -7.09
CA SER A 164 -21.67 -0.83 -8.36
C SER A 164 -22.87 0.12 -8.23
N ALA A 165 -22.66 1.38 -8.60
CA ALA A 165 -23.75 2.38 -8.62
C ALA A 165 -24.90 1.95 -9.55
N ASP A 166 -24.56 1.34 -10.70
CA ASP A 166 -25.54 0.87 -11.69
C ASP A 166 -26.41 -0.29 -11.18
N SER A 167 -25.93 -1.00 -10.16
CA SER A 167 -26.66 -2.12 -9.55
C SER A 167 -27.40 -1.73 -8.26
N MET A 168 -27.36 -0.45 -7.87
CA MET A 168 -28.03 0.03 -6.67
C MET A 168 -29.51 0.34 -6.95
N ASP A 169 -30.41 -0.40 -6.28
CA ASP A 169 -31.83 -0.06 -6.28
C ASP A 169 -32.09 1.05 -5.24
N ILE A 170 -32.08 2.29 -5.71
CA ILE A 170 -32.31 3.47 -4.86
C ILE A 170 -33.71 3.52 -4.25
N THR A 171 -34.69 2.82 -4.83
CA THR A 171 -36.07 2.78 -4.31
C THR A 171 -36.18 1.99 -3.01
N LYS A 172 -35.23 1.08 -2.76
CA LYS A 172 -35.13 0.28 -1.53
C LYS A 172 -34.30 0.93 -0.44
N GLN A 173 -33.72 2.09 -0.73
CA GLN A 173 -32.92 2.83 0.25
C GLN A 173 -33.81 3.75 1.09
N SER A 174 -33.27 4.23 2.23
CA SER A 174 -33.97 5.28 2.98
C SER A 174 -34.13 6.55 2.13
N PRO A 175 -35.15 7.38 2.35
CA PRO A 175 -35.39 8.60 1.57
C PRO A 175 -34.15 9.51 1.55
N ARG A 176 -33.47 9.66 2.69
CA ARG A 176 -32.24 10.47 2.79
C ARG A 176 -31.10 9.90 1.93
N ALA A 177 -30.90 8.59 1.95
CA ALA A 177 -29.85 7.94 1.16
C ALA A 177 -30.17 8.02 -0.34
N SER A 178 -31.41 7.73 -0.73
CA SER A 178 -31.87 7.81 -2.12
C SER A 178 -31.63 9.21 -2.72
N VAL A 179 -32.04 10.26 -2.02
CA VAL A 179 -31.84 11.66 -2.47
C VAL A 179 -30.34 12.00 -2.55
N ALA A 180 -29.54 11.60 -1.55
CA ALA A 180 -28.11 11.89 -1.54
C ALA A 180 -27.36 11.16 -2.67
N HIS A 181 -27.68 9.90 -2.94
CA HIS A 181 -27.08 9.14 -4.03
C HIS A 181 -27.45 9.70 -5.39
N GLN A 182 -28.73 10.05 -5.60
CA GLN A 182 -29.15 10.69 -6.85
C GLN A 182 -28.43 12.01 -7.08
N ARG A 183 -28.33 12.84 -6.04
CA ARG A 183 -27.73 14.16 -6.16
C ARG A 183 -26.23 14.16 -6.34
N TYR A 184 -25.51 13.31 -5.62
CA TYR A 184 -24.06 13.41 -5.49
C TYR A 184 -23.29 12.24 -6.12
N LEU A 185 -23.79 11.00 -5.98
CA LEU A 185 -23.08 9.83 -6.47
C LEU A 185 -23.24 9.66 -7.98
N PHE A 186 -24.48 9.68 -8.47
CA PHE A 186 -24.74 9.48 -9.91
C PHE A 186 -24.28 10.64 -10.78
N ASN A 187 -24.18 11.85 -10.23
CA ASN A 187 -23.62 13.00 -10.92
C ASN A 187 -22.10 13.12 -10.82
N GLY A 188 -21.44 12.22 -10.07
CA GLY A 188 -20.00 12.24 -9.90
C GLY A 188 -19.47 13.41 -9.05
N GLU A 189 -20.33 14.10 -8.29
CA GLU A 189 -19.91 15.21 -7.44
C GLU A 189 -19.17 14.77 -6.18
N LYS A 190 -19.49 13.57 -5.67
CA LYS A 190 -18.87 12.98 -4.47
C LYS A 190 -18.58 11.51 -4.65
N THR A 191 -17.53 11.06 -4.03
CA THR A 191 -17.18 9.64 -3.94
C THR A 191 -17.83 8.99 -2.72
N CYS A 192 -17.78 7.65 -2.62
CA CYS A 192 -18.36 6.92 -1.50
C CYS A 192 -17.80 7.39 -0.16
N ILE A 193 -16.48 7.59 -0.09
CA ILE A 193 -15.79 7.96 1.16
C ILE A 193 -16.11 9.39 1.61
N ASP A 194 -16.56 10.27 0.76
CA ASP A 194 -16.94 11.63 1.17
C ASP A 194 -18.07 11.61 2.22
N CYS A 195 -18.95 10.59 2.15
CA CYS A 195 -20.10 10.44 3.05
C CYS A 195 -19.98 9.19 3.95
N HIS A 196 -19.37 8.10 3.47
CA HIS A 196 -19.33 6.81 4.15
C HIS A 196 -18.05 6.59 4.95
N LYS A 197 -17.72 7.52 5.86
CA LYS A 197 -16.64 7.34 6.84
C LYS A 197 -17.14 6.50 8.03
N GLY A 198 -16.25 5.73 8.64
CA GLY A 198 -16.58 4.96 9.85
C GLY A 198 -17.37 3.67 9.61
N ILE A 199 -17.47 3.18 8.37
CA ILE A 199 -18.26 1.97 8.02
C ILE A 199 -17.59 0.65 8.45
N ALA A 200 -16.28 0.65 8.60
CA ALA A 200 -15.50 -0.53 8.99
C ALA A 200 -14.70 -0.35 10.29
N HIS A 201 -14.43 0.89 10.65
CA HIS A 201 -13.66 1.25 11.84
C HIS A 201 -14.33 2.42 12.55
N LYS A 202 -14.13 2.51 13.87
CA LYS A 202 -14.60 3.65 14.65
C LYS A 202 -13.96 4.93 14.13
N LEU A 203 -14.75 5.99 14.03
CA LEU A 203 -14.22 7.30 13.69
C LEU A 203 -13.25 7.79 14.77
N PRO A 204 -12.19 8.50 14.40
CA PRO A 204 -11.41 9.29 15.35
C PRO A 204 -12.26 10.44 15.94
N ASP A 205 -11.69 11.22 16.84
CA ASP A 205 -12.33 12.47 17.26
C ASP A 205 -12.43 13.42 16.04
N MET A 206 -13.65 13.68 15.62
CA MET A 206 -13.95 14.47 14.44
C MET A 206 -14.14 15.96 14.74
N ARG A 207 -13.97 16.39 15.99
CA ARG A 207 -14.12 17.81 16.36
C ARG A 207 -13.06 18.66 15.66
N GLY A 208 -13.49 19.70 14.99
CA GLY A 208 -12.63 20.59 14.22
C GLY A 208 -12.17 20.07 12.85
N VAL A 209 -12.64 18.91 12.43
CA VAL A 209 -12.36 18.39 11.07
C VAL A 209 -13.24 19.14 10.06
N PRO A 210 -12.64 19.80 9.04
CA PRO A 210 -13.41 20.55 8.05
C PRO A 210 -14.46 19.68 7.33
N GLY A 211 -15.68 20.19 7.22
CA GLY A 211 -16.79 19.48 6.57
C GLY A 211 -17.45 18.38 7.41
N TRP A 212 -17.06 18.27 8.68
CA TRP A 212 -17.70 17.37 9.64
C TRP A 212 -18.40 18.19 10.75
N GLN A 213 -19.74 18.25 10.71
CA GLN A 213 -20.61 18.87 11.71
C GLN A 213 -21.67 17.90 12.17
#